data_3ddc66212b59432865d8ed073d23d5aa
#
_entry.id   3ddc66212b59432865d8ed073d23d5aa
#
_cell.length_a   1.000
_cell.length_b   1.000
_cell.length_c   1.000
_cell.angle_alpha   90.00
_cell.angle_beta   90.00
_cell.angle_gamma   90.00
#
_symmetry.space_group_name_H-M   'P 1'
#
loop_
_entity.id
_entity.type
_entity.pdbx_description
1 polymer ?
#
loop_
_entity_poly.entity_id
_entity_poly.type
_entity_poly.pdbx_seq_one_letter_code
_entity_poly.pdbx_strand_id
1 'polypeptide(L)' 'MIFKSNNGKIFSKDKAIDLMLSLSATDANSEKKWRGFYNSLSQTELQSEWDEYWKE' A
#
# COMPACT_ATOMS: atom_id res chain seq x y z
N MET A 1 9.54 7.96 -4.27
CA MET A 1 8.51 7.99 -3.23
C MET A 1 8.82 6.93 -2.18
N ILE A 2 8.85 7.33 -0.93
CA ILE A 2 9.27 6.46 0.17
C ILE A 2 8.18 6.42 1.23
N PHE A 3 7.91 5.22 1.74
CA PHE A 3 6.95 5.01 2.82
C PHE A 3 7.67 4.41 4.02
N LYS A 4 7.34 4.90 5.19
CA LYS A 4 7.99 4.46 6.42
C LYS A 4 6.98 3.74 7.30
N SER A 5 7.34 2.53 7.73
CA SER A 5 6.49 1.75 8.63
C SER A 5 6.57 2.27 10.05
N ASN A 6 5.67 1.79 10.92
CA ASN A 6 5.63 2.22 12.31
C ASN A 6 6.84 1.73 13.12
N ASN A 7 7.60 0.76 12.60
CA ASN A 7 8.81 0.28 13.25
C ASN A 7 10.09 0.84 12.60
N GLY A 8 9.95 1.85 11.73
CA GLY A 8 11.08 2.55 11.15
C GLY A 8 11.64 1.98 9.86
N LYS A 9 11.06 0.92 9.32
CA LYS A 9 11.49 0.37 8.04
C LYS A 9 11.02 1.25 6.89
N ILE A 10 11.83 1.32 5.83
CA ILE A 10 11.54 2.13 4.67
C ILE A 10 11.19 1.25 3.48
N PHE A 11 10.12 1.59 2.79
CA PHE A 11 9.61 0.84 1.64
C PHE A 11 9.48 1.76 0.43
N SER A 12 9.76 1.21 -0.75
CA SER A 12 9.45 1.90 -2.00
C SER A 12 7.94 1.82 -2.23
N LYS A 13 7.44 2.59 -3.21
CA LYS A 13 6.02 2.58 -3.55
C LYS A 13 5.53 1.17 -3.86
N ASP A 14 6.26 0.43 -4.68
CA ASP A 14 5.86 -0.91 -5.07
C ASP A 14 5.81 -1.86 -3.87
N LYS A 15 6.81 -1.77 -3.00
CA LYS A 15 6.84 -2.60 -1.80
C LYS A 15 5.74 -2.24 -0.82
N ALA A 16 5.44 -0.95 -0.70
CA ALA A 16 4.35 -0.48 0.16
C ALA A 16 3.02 -1.02 -0.33
N ILE A 17 2.79 -0.98 -1.64
CA ILE A 17 1.57 -1.51 -2.24
C ILE A 17 1.49 -3.02 -2.03
N ASP A 18 2.58 -3.75 -2.24
CA ASP A 18 2.61 -5.20 -1.99
C ASP A 18 2.21 -5.53 -0.55
N LEU A 19 2.72 -4.77 0.40
CA LEU A 19 2.41 -5.00 1.80
C LEU A 19 0.93 -4.74 2.10
N MET A 20 0.38 -3.66 1.57
CA MET A 20 -1.04 -3.36 1.75
C MET A 20 -1.92 -4.41 1.09
N LEU A 21 -1.50 -4.93 -0.06
CA LEU A 21 -2.24 -5.96 -0.78
C LEU A 21 -2.30 -7.28 0.00
N SER A 22 -1.33 -7.53 0.85
CA SER A 22 -1.30 -8.77 1.63
C SER A 22 -2.54 -8.92 2.54
N LEU A 23 -3.18 -7.82 2.90
CA LEU A 23 -4.43 -7.85 3.67
C LEU A 23 -5.68 -7.74 2.80
N SER A 24 -5.59 -7.03 1.68
CA SER A 24 -6.76 -6.71 0.86
C SER A 24 -7.00 -7.72 -0.26
N ALA A 25 -5.96 -8.30 -0.79
CA ALA A 25 -6.05 -9.20 -1.94
C ALA A 25 -6.09 -10.66 -1.47
N THR A 26 -7.10 -11.40 -1.91
CA THR A 26 -7.26 -12.81 -1.54
C THR A 26 -6.92 -13.75 -2.68
N ASP A 27 -6.85 -13.24 -3.93
CA ASP A 27 -6.48 -14.02 -5.10
C ASP A 27 -5.83 -13.11 -6.15
N ALA A 28 -5.38 -13.71 -7.26
CA ALA A 28 -4.68 -12.98 -8.32
C ALA A 28 -5.53 -11.88 -8.95
N ASN A 29 -6.83 -12.12 -9.11
CA ASN A 29 -7.73 -11.13 -9.69
C ASN A 29 -7.91 -9.94 -8.75
N SER A 30 -8.11 -10.20 -7.48
CA SER A 30 -8.22 -9.14 -6.48
C SER A 30 -6.93 -8.35 -6.36
N GLU A 31 -5.79 -9.03 -6.39
CA GLU A 31 -4.50 -8.37 -6.33
C GLU A 31 -4.32 -7.40 -7.48
N LYS A 32 -4.61 -7.84 -8.70
CA LYS A 32 -4.49 -7.00 -9.89
C LYS A 32 -5.40 -5.77 -9.79
N LYS A 33 -6.63 -5.98 -9.35
CA LYS A 33 -7.61 -4.90 -9.21
C LYS A 33 -7.13 -3.87 -8.17
N TRP A 34 -6.71 -4.32 -7.01
CA TRP A 34 -6.28 -3.42 -5.94
C TRP A 34 -4.96 -2.73 -6.25
N ARG A 35 -4.05 -3.42 -6.94
CA ARG A 35 -2.80 -2.81 -7.37
C ARG A 35 -3.07 -1.65 -8.33
N GLY A 36 -3.99 -1.83 -9.27
CA GLY A 36 -4.42 -0.77 -10.18
C GLY A 36 -5.02 0.40 -9.42
N PHE A 37 -5.85 0.11 -8.43
CA PHE A 37 -6.47 1.13 -7.58
C PHE A 37 -5.39 1.96 -6.86
N TYR A 38 -4.46 1.30 -6.18
CA TYR A 38 -3.41 2.01 -5.45
C TYR A 38 -2.50 2.81 -6.38
N ASN A 39 -2.19 2.28 -7.56
CA ASN A 39 -1.36 2.98 -8.53
C ASN A 39 -2.04 4.22 -9.11
N SER A 40 -3.36 4.28 -9.08
CA SER A 40 -4.12 5.43 -9.59
C SER A 40 -4.25 6.54 -8.55
N LEU A 41 -3.90 6.29 -7.30
CA LEU A 41 -3.99 7.29 -6.25
C LEU A 41 -2.84 8.30 -6.35
N SER A 42 -3.11 9.55 -5.93
CA SER A 42 -2.06 10.55 -5.79
C SER A 42 -1.16 10.17 -4.63
N GLN A 43 0.00 10.83 -4.54
CA GLN A 43 0.94 10.57 -3.46
C GLN A 43 0.30 10.80 -2.09
N THR A 44 -0.46 11.89 -1.97
CA THR A 44 -1.15 12.23 -0.71
C THR A 44 -2.16 11.17 -0.34
N GLU A 45 -2.94 10.71 -1.31
CA GLU A 45 -3.95 9.68 -1.08
C GLU A 45 -3.30 8.34 -0.71
N LEU A 46 -2.25 7.98 -1.40
CA LEU A 46 -1.55 6.72 -1.13
C LEU A 46 -0.89 6.75 0.25
N GLN A 47 -0.31 7.90 0.63
CA GLN A 47 0.27 8.08 1.97
C GLN A 47 -0.81 7.91 3.03
N SER A 48 -2.01 8.44 2.79
CA SER A 48 -3.13 8.32 3.71
C SER A 48 -3.53 6.86 3.90
N GLU A 49 -3.59 6.08 2.81
CA GLU A 49 -3.88 4.64 2.87
C GLU A 49 -2.79 3.89 3.62
N TRP A 50 -1.54 4.26 3.40
CA TRP A 50 -0.42 3.67 4.09
C TRP A 50 -0.48 3.93 5.60
N ASP A 51 -0.79 5.14 6.00
CA ASP A 51 -0.93 5.51 7.41
C ASP A 51 -2.07 4.71 8.06
N GLU A 52 -3.17 4.55 7.34
CA GLU A 52 -4.32 3.80 7.83
C GLU A 52 -3.99 2.32 8.02
N TYR A 53 -3.16 1.77 7.15
CA TYR A 53 -2.71 0.37 7.26
C TYR A 53 -2.00 0.09 8.59
N TRP A 54 -1.20 1.06 9.06
CA TRP A 54 -0.43 0.90 10.29
C TRP A 54 -1.17 1.36 11.54
N LYS A 55 -2.35 1.89 11.37
CA LYS A 55 -3.16 2.36 12.48
C LYS A 55 -3.81 1.18 13.21
N GLU A 56 -3.75 1.18 14.51
CA GLU A 56 -4.39 0.15 15.32
C GLU A 56 -5.79 0.53 15.74
#